data_2cfb4ef5a0c8cca51a85b33850a07baa
#
_entry.id   2cfb4ef5a0c8cca51a85b33850a07baa
#
_cell.length_a   1.000
_cell.length_b   1.000
_cell.length_c   1.000
_cell.angle_alpha   90.00
_cell.angle_beta   90.00
_cell.angle_gamma   90.00
#
_symmetry.space_group_name_H-M   'P 1'
#
loop_
_entity.id
_entity.type
_entity.pdbx_description
1 polymer ?
#
loop_
_entity_poly.entity_id
_entity_poly.type
_entity_poly.pdbx_seq_one_letter_code
_entity_poly.pdbx_strand_id
1 'polypeptide(L)'
;MPKVIENVGCPYCGCSCDDVRITVSDDGKDILEVENVCAIGTEIFKHGCSKDRIRLPRMRQPDGSMKDISYEEAIDWTARHLLKAKKPLMYGFGSTNCEGQAAAARVMEIAGGMLDNCATICNGPSFLAIFDNGYPSCTLGEVKNRADVIVYWGSNPAHAHPRHMSRYSIFPRGFFTGKGQKKRTVIVIDPRFTDTANVADYHLQVKQGHDYELFNAFRMVIHGHGKDLPDEVAGIKKETILEVAEIMKNARFGTTFFGMG
;
A
#
# COMPACT_ATOMS: atom_id res chain seq x y z
N MET A 1 -1.29 10.62 -36.74
CA MET A 1 -1.19 11.67 -35.70
C MET A 1 -1.21 11.01 -34.33
N PRO A 2 -0.43 11.46 -33.36
CA PRO A 2 -0.45 10.91 -32.01
C PRO A 2 -1.87 10.85 -31.44
N LYS A 3 -2.19 9.76 -30.76
CA LYS A 3 -3.52 9.52 -30.19
C LYS A 3 -3.51 9.78 -28.70
N VAL A 4 -4.45 10.57 -28.22
CA VAL A 4 -4.66 10.81 -26.78
C VAL A 4 -5.67 9.81 -26.25
N ILE A 5 -5.34 9.16 -25.12
CA ILE A 5 -6.20 8.23 -24.39
C ILE A 5 -6.40 8.80 -22.98
N GLU A 6 -7.64 9.03 -22.61
CA GLU A 6 -8.04 9.60 -21.32
C GLU A 6 -8.56 8.52 -20.36
N ASN A 7 -8.60 8.84 -19.08
CA ASN A 7 -9.12 7.97 -18.01
C ASN A 7 -8.40 6.61 -17.94
N VAL A 8 -7.10 6.63 -18.11
CA VAL A 8 -6.26 5.43 -17.99
C VAL A 8 -6.00 5.13 -16.52
N GLY A 9 -6.15 3.88 -16.13
CA GLY A 9 -5.84 3.42 -14.79
C GLY A 9 -4.35 3.24 -14.57
N CYS A 10 -3.80 3.81 -13.48
CA CYS A 10 -2.43 3.57 -13.08
C CYS A 10 -2.35 2.29 -12.20
N PRO A 11 -1.52 1.31 -12.56
CA PRO A 11 -1.48 0.02 -11.86
C PRO A 11 -0.52 -0.01 -10.66
N TYR A 12 0.12 1.11 -10.31
CA TYR A 12 1.25 1.08 -9.39
C TYR A 12 0.86 0.86 -7.92
N CYS A 13 -0.04 1.67 -7.38
CA CYS A 13 -0.32 1.68 -5.95
C CYS A 13 -1.82 1.79 -5.64
N GLY A 14 -2.17 1.66 -4.36
CA GLY A 14 -3.56 1.75 -3.88
C GLY A 14 -4.28 3.08 -4.10
N CYS A 15 -3.62 4.11 -4.63
CA CYS A 15 -4.33 5.30 -5.10
C CYS A 15 -5.23 5.02 -6.29
N SER A 16 -4.96 3.95 -7.08
CA SER A 16 -5.75 3.56 -8.24
C SER A 16 -6.15 4.77 -9.10
N CYS A 17 -5.15 5.62 -9.43
CA CYS A 17 -5.41 6.83 -10.20
C CYS A 17 -6.02 6.45 -11.54
N ASP A 18 -7.19 6.97 -11.85
CA ASP A 18 -8.02 6.69 -13.02
C ASP A 18 -8.24 7.93 -13.91
N ASP A 19 -7.54 9.01 -13.60
CA ASP A 19 -7.54 10.29 -14.31
C ASP A 19 -6.28 10.51 -15.15
N VAL A 20 -5.50 9.44 -15.38
CA VAL A 20 -4.27 9.52 -16.17
C VAL A 20 -4.62 9.68 -17.63
N ARG A 21 -3.87 10.56 -18.31
CA ARG A 21 -3.97 10.83 -19.73
C ARG A 21 -2.64 10.47 -20.36
N ILE A 22 -2.69 9.70 -21.42
CA ILE A 22 -1.50 9.30 -22.16
C ILE A 22 -1.60 9.69 -23.63
N THR A 23 -0.50 10.13 -24.20
CA THR A 23 -0.35 10.36 -25.63
C THR A 23 0.53 9.24 -26.19
N VAL A 24 0.01 8.51 -27.17
CA VAL A 24 0.72 7.41 -27.82
C VAL A 24 1.11 7.78 -29.26
N SER A 25 2.17 7.16 -29.76
CA SER A 25 2.62 7.28 -31.14
C SER A 25 1.54 6.82 -32.13
N ASP A 26 1.65 7.22 -33.38
CA ASP A 26 0.71 6.87 -34.46
C ASP A 26 0.56 5.36 -34.63
N ASP A 27 1.63 4.60 -34.46
CA ASP A 27 1.67 3.15 -34.56
C ASP A 27 1.29 2.46 -33.23
N GLY A 28 1.02 3.23 -32.17
CA GLY A 28 0.59 2.75 -30.87
C GLY A 28 1.68 2.02 -30.05
N LYS A 29 2.95 2.10 -30.46
CA LYS A 29 4.03 1.35 -29.78
C LYS A 29 4.72 2.11 -28.68
N ASP A 30 4.71 3.45 -28.73
CA ASP A 30 5.42 4.29 -27.77
C ASP A 30 4.46 5.22 -27.04
N ILE A 31 4.71 5.39 -25.75
CA ILE A 31 4.05 6.40 -24.94
C ILE A 31 4.90 7.67 -24.98
N LEU A 32 4.36 8.71 -25.60
CA LEU A 32 5.05 9.97 -25.82
C LEU A 32 4.94 10.90 -24.61
N GLU A 33 3.77 10.94 -23.98
CA GLU A 33 3.49 11.82 -22.86
C GLU A 33 2.54 11.16 -21.86
N VAL A 34 2.70 11.48 -20.57
CA VAL A 34 1.85 11.00 -19.49
C VAL A 34 1.51 12.16 -18.56
N GLU A 35 0.23 12.44 -18.38
CA GLU A 35 -0.29 13.52 -17.56
C GLU A 35 -1.13 12.97 -16.39
N ASN A 36 -1.35 13.79 -15.36
CA ASN A 36 -2.15 13.44 -14.19
C ASN A 36 -1.66 12.20 -13.43
N VAL A 37 -0.35 12.04 -13.32
CA VAL A 37 0.30 10.91 -12.65
C VAL A 37 1.45 11.44 -11.76
N CYS A 38 1.88 10.65 -10.78
CA CYS A 38 3.08 10.96 -10.00
C CYS A 38 4.36 10.54 -10.75
N ALA A 39 5.51 11.00 -10.28
CA ALA A 39 6.81 10.69 -10.91
C ALA A 39 7.02 9.17 -11.09
N ILE A 40 6.67 8.35 -10.08
CA ILE A 40 6.79 6.89 -10.17
C ILE A 40 5.89 6.33 -11.28
N GLY A 41 4.63 6.76 -11.32
CA GLY A 41 3.71 6.34 -12.37
C GLY A 41 4.16 6.79 -13.76
N THR A 42 4.73 7.99 -13.90
CA THR A 42 5.31 8.46 -15.17
C THR A 42 6.38 7.48 -15.66
N GLU A 43 7.30 7.09 -14.79
CA GLU A 43 8.36 6.15 -15.15
C GLU A 43 7.81 4.76 -15.52
N ILE A 44 6.80 4.27 -14.80
CA ILE A 44 6.16 2.99 -15.12
C ILE A 44 5.54 3.01 -16.51
N PHE A 45 4.81 4.07 -16.85
CA PHE A 45 4.22 4.19 -18.19
C PHE A 45 5.28 4.32 -19.28
N LYS A 46 6.27 5.19 -19.10
CA LYS A 46 7.37 5.40 -20.07
C LYS A 46 8.20 4.14 -20.31
N HIS A 47 8.47 3.37 -19.25
CA HIS A 47 9.25 2.13 -19.35
C HIS A 47 8.41 0.89 -19.70
N GLY A 48 7.09 1.00 -19.78
CA GLY A 48 6.21 -0.11 -20.17
C GLY A 48 6.55 -0.71 -21.53
N CYS A 49 7.02 0.11 -22.47
CA CYS A 49 7.43 -0.27 -23.81
C CYS A 49 8.98 -0.32 -24.00
N SER A 50 9.75 -0.23 -22.91
CA SER A 50 11.21 -0.23 -22.95
C SER A 50 11.76 -1.48 -23.65
N LYS A 51 12.84 -1.29 -24.41
CA LYS A 51 13.62 -2.39 -25.01
C LYS A 51 14.25 -3.32 -23.97
N ASP A 52 14.46 -2.83 -22.75
CA ASP A 52 15.05 -3.59 -21.66
C ASP A 52 14.03 -4.48 -20.93
N ARG A 53 12.74 -4.39 -21.32
CA ARG A 53 11.68 -5.23 -20.75
C ARG A 53 11.91 -6.69 -21.16
N ILE A 54 11.93 -7.58 -20.17
CA ILE A 54 11.99 -9.03 -20.38
C ILE A 54 10.68 -9.48 -21.03
N ARG A 55 10.75 -9.98 -22.26
CA ARG A 55 9.57 -10.40 -23.06
C ARG A 55 9.41 -11.91 -23.15
N LEU A 56 10.50 -12.66 -22.94
CA LEU A 56 10.54 -14.11 -22.98
C LEU A 56 11.09 -14.67 -21.68
N PRO A 57 10.75 -15.89 -21.28
CA PRO A 57 11.41 -16.58 -20.19
C PRO A 57 12.91 -16.67 -20.46
N ARG A 58 13.70 -16.62 -19.38
CA ARG A 58 15.17 -16.72 -19.46
C ARG A 58 15.67 -17.84 -18.58
N MET A 59 16.60 -18.60 -19.10
CA MET A 59 17.26 -19.68 -18.36
C MET A 59 18.76 -19.43 -18.25
N ARG A 60 19.29 -19.57 -17.05
CA ARG A 60 20.73 -19.49 -16.79
C ARG A 60 21.44 -20.69 -17.40
N GLN A 61 22.49 -20.44 -18.14
CA GLN A 61 23.34 -21.46 -18.72
C GLN A 61 24.47 -21.84 -17.75
N PRO A 62 25.16 -22.98 -17.97
CA PRO A 62 26.29 -23.41 -17.14
C PRO A 62 27.44 -22.39 -17.06
N ASP A 63 27.63 -21.58 -18.09
CA ASP A 63 28.64 -20.49 -18.14
C ASP A 63 28.19 -19.22 -17.39
N GLY A 64 26.99 -19.23 -16.80
CA GLY A 64 26.41 -18.09 -16.10
C GLY A 64 25.62 -17.11 -16.98
N SER A 65 25.67 -17.24 -18.31
CA SER A 65 24.90 -16.41 -19.23
C SER A 65 23.40 -16.68 -19.12
N MET A 66 22.58 -15.72 -19.58
CA MET A 66 21.12 -15.86 -19.64
C MET A 66 20.69 -16.05 -21.09
N LYS A 67 19.96 -17.11 -21.38
CA LYS A 67 19.41 -17.41 -22.70
C LYS A 67 17.89 -17.29 -22.67
N ASP A 68 17.32 -16.64 -23.69
CA ASP A 68 15.88 -16.62 -23.90
C ASP A 68 15.42 -18.01 -24.36
N ILE A 69 14.33 -18.50 -23.79
CA ILE A 69 13.71 -19.80 -24.09
C ILE A 69 12.23 -19.66 -24.40
N SER A 70 11.60 -20.67 -24.97
CA SER A 70 10.16 -20.65 -25.19
C SER A 70 9.37 -20.82 -23.88
N TYR A 71 8.09 -20.45 -23.90
CA TYR A 71 7.20 -20.69 -22.75
C TYR A 71 7.02 -22.18 -22.46
N GLU A 72 6.91 -23.02 -23.50
CA GLU A 72 6.79 -24.46 -23.34
C GLU A 72 8.03 -25.05 -22.67
N GLU A 73 9.22 -24.64 -23.09
CA GLU A 73 10.47 -25.07 -22.49
C GLU A 73 10.55 -24.64 -21.01
N ALA A 74 10.15 -23.41 -20.70
CA ALA A 74 10.15 -22.90 -19.33
C ALA A 74 9.16 -23.66 -18.43
N ILE A 75 7.96 -23.93 -18.92
CA ILE A 75 6.93 -24.67 -18.19
C ILE A 75 7.38 -26.10 -17.91
N ASP A 76 7.87 -26.80 -18.93
CA ASP A 76 8.33 -28.19 -18.82
C ASP A 76 9.53 -28.31 -17.86
N TRP A 77 10.47 -27.38 -17.97
CA TRP A 77 11.62 -27.33 -17.04
C TRP A 77 11.16 -27.11 -15.58
N THR A 78 10.26 -26.15 -15.36
CA THR A 78 9.72 -25.82 -14.04
C THR A 78 8.94 -27.00 -13.45
N ALA A 79 8.04 -27.60 -14.23
CA ALA A 79 7.24 -28.75 -13.81
C ALA A 79 8.13 -29.93 -13.35
N ARG A 80 9.14 -30.27 -14.16
CA ARG A 80 10.09 -31.36 -13.80
C ARG A 80 10.85 -31.07 -12.50
N HIS A 81 11.23 -29.80 -12.26
CA HIS A 81 11.97 -29.44 -11.06
C HIS A 81 11.08 -29.44 -9.82
N LEU A 82 9.84 -28.97 -9.93
CA LEU A 82 8.86 -29.04 -8.85
C LEU A 82 8.56 -30.49 -8.45
N LEU A 83 8.34 -31.39 -9.43
CA LEU A 83 8.07 -32.80 -9.17
C LEU A 83 9.27 -33.56 -8.59
N LYS A 84 10.50 -33.14 -8.86
CA LYS A 84 11.71 -33.73 -8.29
C LYS A 84 12.08 -33.19 -6.93
N ALA A 85 11.55 -32.01 -6.56
CA ALA A 85 11.87 -31.37 -5.29
C ALA A 85 11.28 -32.15 -4.11
N LYS A 86 12.05 -32.32 -3.05
CA LYS A 86 11.56 -32.98 -1.82
C LYS A 86 10.56 -32.11 -1.06
N LYS A 87 10.72 -30.79 -1.10
CA LYS A 87 9.85 -29.81 -0.43
C LYS A 87 9.76 -28.57 -1.31
N PRO A 88 8.98 -28.62 -2.39
CA PRO A 88 8.80 -27.44 -3.24
C PRO A 88 7.99 -26.37 -2.50
N LEU A 89 8.34 -25.11 -2.71
CA LEU A 89 7.65 -23.94 -2.18
C LEU A 89 7.30 -23.02 -3.33
N MET A 90 6.04 -22.64 -3.45
CA MET A 90 5.60 -21.49 -4.22
C MET A 90 5.25 -20.33 -3.27
N TYR A 91 5.87 -19.19 -3.49
CA TYR A 91 5.68 -18.00 -2.65
C TYR A 91 5.34 -16.79 -3.50
N GLY A 92 4.37 -15.99 -3.06
CA GLY A 92 3.98 -14.76 -3.73
C GLY A 92 2.48 -14.68 -4.00
N PHE A 93 2.10 -14.50 -5.27
CA PHE A 93 0.71 -14.46 -5.77
C PHE A 93 -0.16 -13.32 -5.21
N GLY A 94 0.38 -12.39 -4.43
CA GLY A 94 -0.37 -11.26 -3.89
C GLY A 94 -0.86 -10.26 -4.94
N SER A 95 -0.25 -10.27 -6.13
CA SER A 95 -0.57 -9.32 -7.22
C SER A 95 -0.90 -10.04 -8.52
N THR A 96 -1.54 -11.21 -8.45
CA THR A 96 -2.05 -11.95 -9.62
C THR A 96 -3.56 -12.16 -9.52
N ASN A 97 -4.17 -12.65 -10.60
CA ASN A 97 -5.60 -12.92 -10.62
C ASN A 97 -5.96 -14.21 -9.84
N CYS A 98 -7.24 -14.37 -9.51
CA CYS A 98 -7.74 -15.53 -8.75
C CYS A 98 -7.50 -16.86 -9.48
N GLU A 99 -7.58 -16.88 -10.81
CA GLU A 99 -7.33 -18.06 -11.63
C GLU A 99 -5.89 -18.53 -11.51
N GLY A 100 -4.93 -17.59 -11.51
CA GLY A 100 -3.50 -17.87 -11.29
C GLY A 100 -3.25 -18.43 -9.88
N GLN A 101 -3.89 -17.87 -8.85
CA GLN A 101 -3.81 -18.38 -7.48
C GLN A 101 -4.38 -19.78 -7.35
N ALA A 102 -5.55 -20.04 -7.96
CA ALA A 102 -6.17 -21.37 -7.96
C ALA A 102 -5.31 -22.41 -8.71
N ALA A 103 -4.71 -22.02 -9.83
CA ALA A 103 -3.79 -22.90 -10.56
C ALA A 103 -2.53 -23.21 -9.73
N ALA A 104 -1.96 -22.23 -9.04
CA ALA A 104 -0.81 -22.42 -8.16
C ALA A 104 -1.14 -23.41 -7.02
N ALA A 105 -2.30 -23.28 -6.38
CA ALA A 105 -2.75 -24.20 -5.34
C ALA A 105 -2.81 -25.64 -5.86
N ARG A 106 -3.42 -25.86 -7.03
CA ARG A 106 -3.53 -27.20 -7.67
C ARG A 106 -2.16 -27.78 -8.01
N VAL A 107 -1.24 -26.95 -8.53
CA VAL A 107 0.13 -27.40 -8.83
C VAL A 107 0.83 -27.88 -7.56
N MET A 108 0.69 -27.14 -6.45
CA MET A 108 1.35 -27.53 -5.20
C MET A 108 0.69 -28.73 -4.52
N GLU A 109 -0.61 -28.92 -4.65
CA GLU A 109 -1.31 -30.16 -4.25
C GLU A 109 -0.73 -31.39 -4.98
N ILE A 110 -0.55 -31.29 -6.30
CA ILE A 110 0.02 -32.37 -7.13
C ILE A 110 1.51 -32.61 -6.79
N ALA A 111 2.28 -31.55 -6.61
CA ALA A 111 3.71 -31.63 -6.34
C ALA A 111 4.03 -32.03 -4.88
N GLY A 112 3.05 -32.09 -3.98
CA GLY A 112 3.26 -32.33 -2.55
C GLY A 112 4.04 -31.21 -1.86
N GLY A 113 3.82 -29.98 -2.28
CA GLY A 113 4.55 -28.79 -1.82
C GLY A 113 3.79 -27.87 -0.89
N MET A 114 4.41 -26.73 -0.60
CA MET A 114 3.83 -25.66 0.21
C MET A 114 3.51 -24.44 -0.67
N LEU A 115 2.40 -23.82 -0.38
CA LEU A 115 2.00 -22.53 -0.97
C LEU A 115 1.90 -21.49 0.13
N ASP A 116 2.54 -20.35 -0.08
CA ASP A 116 2.47 -19.22 0.83
C ASP A 116 2.46 -17.90 0.05
N ASN A 117 2.07 -16.83 0.70
CA ASN A 117 1.98 -15.51 0.06
C ASN A 117 2.48 -14.40 0.99
N CYS A 118 2.55 -13.18 0.46
CA CYS A 118 3.02 -12.02 1.20
C CYS A 118 2.16 -11.66 2.43
N ALA A 119 0.91 -12.12 2.49
CA ALA A 119 0.03 -11.84 3.64
C ALA A 119 0.58 -12.43 4.95
N THR A 120 1.27 -13.55 4.90
CA THR A 120 1.88 -14.20 6.08
C THR A 120 2.85 -13.26 6.81
N ILE A 121 3.61 -12.47 6.06
CA ILE A 121 4.58 -11.51 6.63
C ILE A 121 3.96 -10.12 6.80
N CYS A 122 3.09 -9.71 5.87
CA CYS A 122 2.58 -8.35 5.75
C CYS A 122 1.24 -8.17 6.47
N ASN A 123 0.14 -8.45 5.81
CA ASN A 123 -1.21 -8.11 6.28
C ASN A 123 -1.96 -9.28 6.95
N GLY A 124 -1.36 -10.44 7.10
CA GLY A 124 -1.96 -11.60 7.77
C GLY A 124 -2.43 -11.31 9.19
N PRO A 125 -1.60 -10.70 10.06
CA PRO A 125 -2.02 -10.30 11.42
C PRO A 125 -3.22 -9.36 11.40
N SER A 126 -3.29 -8.43 10.43
CA SER A 126 -4.45 -7.54 10.27
C SER A 126 -5.71 -8.31 9.89
N PHE A 127 -5.61 -9.31 9.01
CA PHE A 127 -6.75 -10.17 8.66
C PHE A 127 -7.25 -10.97 9.85
N LEU A 128 -6.38 -11.51 10.70
CA LEU A 128 -6.80 -12.19 11.93
C LEU A 128 -7.59 -11.25 12.85
N ALA A 129 -7.12 -10.02 13.04
CA ALA A 129 -7.83 -9.01 13.80
C ALA A 129 -9.18 -8.62 13.17
N ILE A 130 -9.26 -8.57 11.84
CA ILE A 130 -10.50 -8.30 11.09
C ILE A 130 -11.52 -9.41 11.29
N PHE A 131 -11.11 -10.66 11.30
CA PHE A 131 -12.02 -11.79 11.56
C PHE A 131 -12.64 -11.74 12.96
N ASP A 132 -11.87 -11.28 13.95
CA ASP A 132 -12.35 -11.16 15.32
C ASP A 132 -13.21 -9.93 15.58
N ASN A 133 -12.87 -8.78 14.97
CA ASN A 133 -13.42 -7.48 15.35
C ASN A 133 -14.19 -6.77 14.22
N GLY A 134 -14.17 -7.30 13.01
CA GLY A 134 -14.68 -6.63 11.83
C GLY A 134 -13.70 -5.57 11.27
N TYR A 135 -14.10 -4.95 10.16
CA TYR A 135 -13.30 -3.95 9.48
C TYR A 135 -14.17 -2.76 9.06
N PRO A 136 -14.35 -1.76 9.94
CA PRO A 136 -14.99 -0.51 9.53
C PRO A 136 -14.07 0.21 8.55
N SER A 137 -14.47 0.32 7.31
CA SER A 137 -13.68 0.93 6.24
C SER A 137 -14.46 2.00 5.50
N CYS A 138 -13.76 2.81 4.73
CA CYS A 138 -14.35 3.83 3.87
C CYS A 138 -13.61 3.92 2.55
N THR A 139 -14.26 4.52 1.57
CA THR A 139 -13.66 4.80 0.27
C THR A 139 -12.75 6.03 0.32
N LEU A 140 -11.77 6.11 -0.59
CA LEU A 140 -10.94 7.33 -0.74
C LEU A 140 -11.79 8.58 -1.09
N GLY A 141 -12.92 8.37 -1.77
CA GLY A 141 -13.90 9.42 -2.04
C GLY A 141 -14.55 9.96 -0.76
N GLU A 142 -14.88 9.10 0.20
CA GLU A 142 -15.37 9.51 1.51
C GLU A 142 -14.30 10.23 2.32
N VAL A 143 -13.07 9.75 2.31
CA VAL A 143 -11.95 10.46 2.96
C VAL A 143 -11.84 11.89 2.42
N LYS A 144 -11.80 12.06 1.10
CA LYS A 144 -11.74 13.36 0.45
C LYS A 144 -12.88 14.28 0.90
N ASN A 145 -14.09 13.76 0.92
CA ASN A 145 -15.28 14.58 1.10
C ASN A 145 -15.67 14.80 2.55
N ARG A 146 -15.28 13.93 3.48
CA ARG A 146 -15.81 13.90 4.85
C ARG A 146 -14.76 13.96 5.96
N ALA A 147 -13.54 13.39 5.75
CA ALA A 147 -12.58 13.26 6.83
C ALA A 147 -12.11 14.61 7.36
N ASP A 148 -12.28 14.82 8.65
CA ASP A 148 -11.78 15.97 9.40
C ASP A 148 -10.59 15.61 10.31
N VAL A 149 -10.42 14.33 10.65
CA VAL A 149 -9.21 13.80 11.30
C VAL A 149 -8.64 12.67 10.48
N ILE A 150 -7.35 12.73 10.16
CA ILE A 150 -6.64 11.73 9.39
C ILE A 150 -5.42 11.28 10.17
N VAL A 151 -5.35 9.98 10.46
CA VAL A 151 -4.22 9.37 11.15
C VAL A 151 -3.45 8.50 10.18
N TYR A 152 -2.14 8.69 10.08
CA TYR A 152 -1.21 7.79 9.42
C TYR A 152 -0.37 7.10 10.48
N TRP A 153 -0.56 5.80 10.65
CA TRP A 153 0.15 4.99 11.62
C TRP A 153 1.07 4.00 10.91
N GLY A 154 2.38 4.17 11.05
CA GLY A 154 3.36 3.35 10.34
C GLY A 154 3.18 3.38 8.82
N SER A 155 2.64 4.47 8.30
CA SER A 155 2.29 4.63 6.88
C SER A 155 2.83 5.94 6.33
N ASN A 156 3.61 5.88 5.25
CA ASN A 156 4.22 7.05 4.61
C ASN A 156 3.72 7.22 3.17
N PRO A 157 2.49 7.77 2.99
CA PRO A 157 1.93 7.95 1.65
C PRO A 157 2.73 8.90 0.76
N ALA A 158 3.52 9.81 1.31
CA ALA A 158 4.40 10.66 0.51
C ALA A 158 5.32 9.84 -0.41
N HIS A 159 5.80 8.69 0.06
CA HIS A 159 6.64 7.78 -0.71
C HIS A 159 5.85 6.64 -1.37
N ALA A 160 4.99 5.96 -0.60
CA ALA A 160 4.32 4.75 -1.07
C ALA A 160 3.15 5.04 -2.01
N HIS A 161 2.48 6.19 -1.83
CA HIS A 161 1.25 6.56 -2.56
C HIS A 161 1.25 8.07 -2.86
N PRO A 162 2.14 8.61 -3.70
CA PRO A 162 2.40 10.05 -3.77
C PRO A 162 1.17 10.93 -4.05
N ARG A 163 0.19 10.43 -4.84
CA ARG A 163 -1.05 11.18 -5.09
C ARG A 163 -2.12 11.00 -4.02
N HIS A 164 -1.90 10.15 -3.02
CA HIS A 164 -2.88 9.94 -1.95
C HIS A 164 -3.18 11.24 -1.20
N MET A 165 -2.14 11.96 -0.78
CA MET A 165 -2.31 13.21 -0.04
C MET A 165 -2.89 14.33 -0.90
N SER A 166 -2.46 14.45 -2.15
CA SER A 166 -2.90 15.52 -3.05
C SER A 166 -4.27 15.29 -3.66
N ARG A 167 -4.69 14.03 -3.83
CA ARG A 167 -5.94 13.70 -4.52
C ARG A 167 -7.08 13.34 -3.57
N TYR A 168 -6.79 12.68 -2.43
CA TYR A 168 -7.83 12.06 -1.61
C TYR A 168 -7.84 12.47 -0.14
N SER A 169 -6.71 12.80 0.47
CA SER A 169 -6.67 12.94 1.93
C SER A 169 -6.38 14.37 2.41
N ILE A 170 -5.12 14.81 2.47
CA ILE A 170 -4.74 16.04 3.17
C ILE A 170 -5.18 17.30 2.42
N PHE A 171 -4.73 17.44 1.16
CA PHE A 171 -4.80 18.71 0.45
C PHE A 171 -6.11 18.98 -0.31
N PRO A 172 -6.84 17.99 -0.85
CA PRO A 172 -7.95 18.28 -1.73
C PRO A 172 -9.14 18.88 -0.98
N ARG A 173 -9.84 19.77 -1.64
CA ARG A 173 -11.16 20.23 -1.17
C ARG A 173 -12.18 19.14 -1.43
N GLY A 174 -13.01 18.85 -0.47
CA GLY A 174 -14.13 17.92 -0.56
C GLY A 174 -15.46 18.62 -0.32
N PHE A 175 -16.54 17.90 -0.50
CA PHE A 175 -17.90 18.44 -0.37
C PHE A 175 -18.16 19.04 1.02
N PHE A 176 -17.80 18.31 2.10
CA PHE A 176 -17.94 18.78 3.48
C PHE A 176 -16.64 19.39 4.04
N THR A 177 -15.55 19.29 3.31
CA THR A 177 -14.21 19.76 3.68
C THR A 177 -13.71 20.83 2.71
N GLY A 178 -14.58 21.81 2.39
CA GLY A 178 -14.35 22.82 1.36
C GLY A 178 -13.11 23.72 1.55
N LYS A 179 -12.52 23.75 2.76
CA LYS A 179 -11.24 24.43 3.04
C LYS A 179 -10.00 23.53 2.91
N GLY A 180 -10.20 22.24 2.54
CA GLY A 180 -9.10 21.27 2.40
C GLY A 180 -8.28 21.11 3.69
N GLN A 181 -6.97 21.13 3.60
CA GLN A 181 -6.04 20.99 4.74
C GLN A 181 -6.35 21.89 5.92
N LYS A 182 -6.78 23.14 5.70
CA LYS A 182 -7.08 24.09 6.79
C LYS A 182 -8.21 23.66 7.73
N LYS A 183 -8.92 22.60 7.43
CA LYS A 183 -10.01 22.04 8.25
C LYS A 183 -9.83 20.57 8.59
N ARG A 184 -8.66 20.04 8.35
CA ARG A 184 -8.30 18.66 8.69
C ARG A 184 -7.21 18.69 9.73
N THR A 185 -7.31 17.82 10.71
CA THR A 185 -6.19 17.52 11.61
C THR A 185 -5.50 16.26 11.09
N VAL A 186 -4.22 16.37 10.86
CA VAL A 186 -3.38 15.28 10.35
C VAL A 186 -2.43 14.84 11.46
N ILE A 187 -2.54 13.57 11.83
CA ILE A 187 -1.74 12.95 12.87
C ILE A 187 -0.87 11.88 12.21
N VAL A 188 0.44 11.93 12.44
CA VAL A 188 1.37 10.90 11.99
C VAL A 188 2.00 10.22 13.20
N ILE A 189 1.89 8.91 13.25
CA ILE A 189 2.50 8.05 14.27
C ILE A 189 3.52 7.16 13.55
N ASP A 190 4.79 7.49 13.68
CA ASP A 190 5.89 6.82 12.96
C ASP A 190 7.18 6.98 13.77
N PRO A 191 8.00 5.94 13.91
CA PRO A 191 9.28 6.04 14.60
C PRO A 191 10.27 6.98 13.90
N ARG A 192 10.01 7.35 12.64
CA ARG A 192 10.83 8.29 11.87
C ARG A 192 10.05 9.57 11.55
N PHE A 193 10.76 10.67 11.48
CA PHE A 193 10.23 11.90 10.89
C PHE A 193 10.24 11.78 9.37
N THR A 194 9.08 11.44 8.80
CA THR A 194 8.89 11.18 7.36
C THR A 194 8.42 12.45 6.63
N ASP A 195 8.46 12.41 5.26
CA ASP A 195 7.87 13.50 4.46
C ASP A 195 6.36 13.65 4.70
N THR A 196 5.67 12.59 5.10
CA THR A 196 4.27 12.68 5.53
C THR A 196 4.16 13.38 6.88
N ALA A 197 5.09 13.13 7.81
CA ALA A 197 5.13 13.81 9.10
C ALA A 197 5.44 15.31 8.96
N ASN A 198 6.20 15.69 7.94
CA ASN A 198 6.54 17.09 7.67
C ASN A 198 5.32 17.98 7.36
N VAL A 199 4.20 17.41 6.96
CA VAL A 199 2.94 18.13 6.68
C VAL A 199 1.83 17.86 7.68
N ALA A 200 2.13 17.13 8.76
CA ALA A 200 1.20 16.79 9.83
C ALA A 200 1.10 17.90 10.88
N ASP A 201 -0.07 17.98 11.53
CA ASP A 201 -0.27 18.84 12.71
C ASP A 201 0.36 18.20 13.96
N TYR A 202 0.37 16.85 14.02
CA TYR A 202 0.98 16.09 15.12
C TYR A 202 1.87 14.98 14.55
N HIS A 203 3.10 14.91 15.05
CA HIS A 203 3.97 13.75 14.84
C HIS A 203 4.29 13.10 16.18
N LEU A 204 3.79 11.90 16.39
CA LEU A 204 4.09 11.07 17.54
C LEU A 204 5.20 10.10 17.14
N GLN A 205 6.41 10.38 17.60
CA GLN A 205 7.57 9.52 17.34
C GLN A 205 7.56 8.33 18.28
N VAL A 206 6.71 7.35 17.96
CA VAL A 206 6.56 6.11 18.73
C VAL A 206 7.88 5.34 18.77
N LYS A 207 8.25 4.81 19.93
CA LYS A 207 9.41 3.93 20.06
C LYS A 207 9.16 2.66 19.25
N GLN A 208 10.11 2.30 18.39
CA GLN A 208 9.99 1.14 17.49
C GLN A 208 9.68 -0.14 18.29
N GLY A 209 8.68 -0.89 17.83
CA GLY A 209 8.22 -2.13 18.48
C GLY A 209 7.26 -1.91 19.66
N HIS A 210 6.84 -0.66 19.93
CA HIS A 210 5.93 -0.32 21.04
C HIS A 210 4.57 0.24 20.56
N ASP A 211 4.17 -0.09 19.34
CA ASP A 211 2.89 0.35 18.79
C ASP A 211 1.72 -0.19 19.60
N TYR A 212 1.81 -1.44 20.10
CA TYR A 212 0.78 -2.07 20.88
C TYR A 212 0.49 -1.31 22.20
N GLU A 213 1.52 -0.87 22.90
CA GLU A 213 1.39 -0.09 24.14
C GLU A 213 0.72 1.26 23.85
N LEU A 214 1.10 1.91 22.76
CA LEU A 214 0.49 3.18 22.37
C LEU A 214 -0.97 3.01 21.95
N PHE A 215 -1.31 1.95 21.22
CA PHE A 215 -2.70 1.62 20.90
C PHE A 215 -3.54 1.41 22.15
N ASN A 216 -3.01 0.66 23.13
CA ASN A 216 -3.70 0.46 24.41
C ASN A 216 -3.86 1.76 25.19
N ALA A 217 -2.87 2.64 25.16
CA ALA A 217 -2.97 3.95 25.82
C ALA A 217 -4.11 4.79 25.19
N PHE A 218 -4.21 4.87 23.88
CA PHE A 218 -5.34 5.52 23.21
C PHE A 218 -6.68 4.87 23.58
N ARG A 219 -6.75 3.54 23.57
CA ARG A 219 -7.94 2.80 23.98
C ARG A 219 -8.36 3.13 25.41
N MET A 220 -7.42 3.17 26.34
CA MET A 220 -7.68 3.56 27.74
C MET A 220 -8.28 4.97 27.82
N VAL A 221 -7.70 5.94 27.11
CA VAL A 221 -8.23 7.32 27.11
C VAL A 221 -9.65 7.37 26.54
N ILE A 222 -9.91 6.71 25.42
CA ILE A 222 -11.23 6.68 24.78
C ILE A 222 -12.30 6.09 25.72
N HIS A 223 -11.93 5.08 26.52
CA HIS A 223 -12.80 4.47 27.52
C HIS A 223 -12.85 5.19 28.89
N GLY A 224 -12.21 6.36 29.01
CA GLY A 224 -12.27 7.19 30.22
C GLY A 224 -11.23 6.86 31.31
N HIS A 225 -10.25 6.01 31.00
CA HIS A 225 -9.17 5.59 31.90
C HIS A 225 -7.85 6.36 31.68
N GLY A 226 -7.89 7.50 31.00
CA GLY A 226 -6.68 8.27 30.69
C GLY A 226 -5.89 8.76 31.91
N LYS A 227 -6.54 8.96 33.06
CA LYS A 227 -5.88 9.32 34.33
C LYS A 227 -4.91 8.23 34.83
N ASP A 228 -5.20 6.98 34.49
CA ASP A 228 -4.45 5.80 34.94
C ASP A 228 -3.19 5.53 34.09
N LEU A 229 -2.97 6.31 33.02
CA LEU A 229 -1.76 6.22 32.23
C LEU A 229 -0.52 6.72 32.99
N PRO A 230 0.63 6.06 32.79
CA PRO A 230 1.91 6.60 33.25
C PRO A 230 2.25 7.91 32.51
N ASP A 231 3.22 8.66 33.01
CA ASP A 231 3.63 9.97 32.43
C ASP A 231 4.13 9.86 30.99
N GLU A 232 4.62 8.68 30.59
CA GLU A 232 5.07 8.38 29.21
C GLU A 232 4.69 6.96 28.82
N VAL A 233 4.21 6.77 27.57
CA VAL A 233 3.97 5.47 26.95
C VAL A 233 4.61 5.44 25.57
N ALA A 234 5.40 4.41 25.31
CA ALA A 234 6.05 4.19 24.00
C ALA A 234 6.89 5.40 23.50
N GLY A 235 7.45 6.20 24.40
CA GLY A 235 8.20 7.42 24.08
C GLY A 235 7.33 8.67 23.90
N ILE A 236 6.01 8.56 24.11
CA ILE A 236 5.06 9.68 23.96
C ILE A 236 4.57 10.12 25.33
N LYS A 237 4.60 11.43 25.59
CA LYS A 237 4.12 12.00 26.84
C LYS A 237 2.62 11.82 26.99
N LYS A 238 2.17 11.57 28.23
CA LYS A 238 0.77 11.41 28.59
C LYS A 238 -0.12 12.55 28.10
N GLU A 239 0.33 13.79 28.25
CA GLU A 239 -0.43 14.97 27.82
C GLU A 239 -0.73 14.92 26.31
N THR A 240 0.26 14.56 25.50
CA THR A 240 0.12 14.42 24.04
C THR A 240 -0.86 13.29 23.70
N ILE A 241 -0.78 12.16 24.41
CA ILE A 241 -1.70 11.02 24.21
C ILE A 241 -3.14 11.45 24.53
N LEU A 242 -3.35 12.16 25.63
CA LEU A 242 -4.67 12.67 26.03
C LEU A 242 -5.23 13.64 25.00
N GLU A 243 -4.43 14.59 24.55
CA GLU A 243 -4.82 15.59 23.55
C GLU A 243 -5.20 14.94 22.23
N VAL A 244 -4.34 14.07 21.68
CA VAL A 244 -4.55 13.40 20.41
C VAL A 244 -5.73 12.42 20.48
N ALA A 245 -5.88 11.69 21.59
CA ALA A 245 -7.03 10.81 21.80
C ALA A 245 -8.36 11.59 21.80
N GLU A 246 -8.39 12.77 22.41
CA GLU A 246 -9.58 13.62 22.43
C GLU A 246 -9.91 14.18 21.04
N ILE A 247 -8.89 14.55 20.24
CA ILE A 247 -9.08 14.93 18.83
C ILE A 247 -9.70 13.77 18.04
N MET A 248 -9.16 12.56 18.18
CA MET A 248 -9.67 11.38 17.48
C MET A 248 -11.10 11.04 17.90
N LYS A 249 -11.41 11.12 19.19
CA LYS A 249 -12.74 10.84 19.78
C LYS A 249 -13.81 11.82 19.30
N ASN A 250 -13.45 13.10 19.13
CA ASN A 250 -14.37 14.14 18.73
C ASN A 250 -14.45 14.34 17.19
N ALA A 251 -13.73 13.52 16.42
CA ALA A 251 -13.81 13.56 14.97
C ALA A 251 -15.23 13.26 14.49
N ARG A 252 -15.74 14.06 13.56
CA ARG A 252 -17.02 13.77 12.90
C ARG A 252 -16.88 12.64 11.88
N PHE A 253 -15.73 12.56 11.25
CA PHE A 253 -15.33 11.49 10.36
C PHE A 253 -13.81 11.31 10.44
N GLY A 254 -13.36 10.53 11.43
CA GLY A 254 -11.97 10.15 11.58
C GLY A 254 -11.62 8.95 10.68
N THR A 255 -10.44 8.95 10.11
CA THR A 255 -9.93 7.80 9.35
C THR A 255 -8.47 7.52 9.69
N THR A 256 -8.13 6.23 9.78
CA THR A 256 -6.78 5.78 10.05
C THR A 256 -6.25 4.95 8.89
N PHE A 257 -5.10 5.34 8.36
CA PHE A 257 -4.32 4.56 7.41
C PHE A 257 -3.14 3.95 8.14
N PHE A 258 -3.13 2.65 8.28
CA PHE A 258 -2.06 1.96 8.97
C PHE A 258 -1.25 1.09 8.01
N GLY A 259 0.03 1.03 8.25
CA GLY A 259 0.98 0.14 7.60
C GLY A 259 1.49 -0.91 8.57
N MET A 260 2.40 -1.74 8.09
CA MET A 260 3.05 -2.75 8.94
C MET A 260 4.34 -2.22 9.61
N GLY A 261 4.49 -0.91 9.63
CA GLY A 261 5.53 -0.20 10.37
C GLY A 261 6.87 -0.18 9.70
#